data_223c99eb93a437806d1105e758340fc0
#
_entry.id   223c99eb93a437806d1105e758340fc0
#
_cell.length_a   1.000
_cell.length_b   1.000
_cell.length_c   1.000
_cell.angle_alpha   90.00
_cell.angle_beta   90.00
_cell.angle_gamma   90.00
#
_symmetry.space_group_name_H-M   'P 1'
#
loop_
_entity.id
_entity.type
_entity.pdbx_description
1 polymer ?
#
loop_
_entity_poly.entity_id
_entity_poly.type
_entity_poly.pdbx_seq_one_letter_code
_entity_poly.pdbx_strand_id
1 'polypeptide(L)'
;FHAPMDDAPTPWQPVNGRIYDSKTNIALGGDWINLAKHTSKLNVVNSFNHKDSSHRQGTHFMMTGHYNKERATTAMSMYPSFGSIVSACYGPNHPDNGVPTYVKQGKIEADEGSWLGGAFKPFDPSNKENLTPQIQLDRFSQRRDLLNSIDATKVSGKGAESVEFYEGQAYDVILGSAKDAFNLDKENEKTRESYGKNAIGDQLLLARRLAEHGTRFVTLHYGGWDHHSNVGTAMKTKVPPADKAIASFLQDVEERGLSEKILLVVTGEFGRTKLNGTVGRDHWPSMTPMLMAGGEYQSGRTIGEADRSYSPISEPYGPLDLQATLFDHFGISKETMRTDNGGRPRYLLEGEAKSIL
;
A
#
# COMPACT_ATOMS: atom_id res chain seq x y z
N PHE A 1 -15.79 3.17 -1.23
CA PHE A 1 -16.43 2.90 0.07
C PHE A 1 -17.09 4.12 0.68
N HIS A 2 -16.61 5.32 0.47
CA HIS A 2 -17.27 6.51 1.01
C HIS A 2 -18.61 6.79 0.32
N ALA A 3 -19.64 7.20 1.07
CA ALA A 3 -20.94 7.60 0.57
C ALA A 3 -21.23 9.08 0.94
N PRO A 4 -21.81 9.87 0.03
CA PRO A 4 -22.17 11.25 0.31
C PRO A 4 -23.25 11.39 1.37
N MET A 5 -23.44 12.61 1.86
CA MET A 5 -24.57 12.97 2.72
C MET A 5 -25.89 12.73 1.99
N ASP A 6 -26.97 12.50 2.75
CA ASP A 6 -28.31 12.19 2.18
C ASP A 6 -28.86 13.29 1.27
N ASP A 7 -28.44 14.52 1.47
CA ASP A 7 -28.87 15.69 0.71
C ASP A 7 -28.00 15.96 -0.55
N ALA A 8 -26.99 15.10 -0.84
CA ALA A 8 -26.23 15.22 -2.07
C ALA A 8 -27.14 14.98 -3.30
N PRO A 9 -26.93 15.70 -4.41
CA PRO A 9 -27.70 15.49 -5.63
C PRO A 9 -27.65 14.04 -6.11
N THR A 10 -28.77 13.51 -6.63
CA THR A 10 -28.91 12.11 -7.06
C THR A 10 -27.75 11.56 -7.88
N PRO A 11 -27.15 12.28 -8.86
CA PRO A 11 -26.02 11.74 -9.61
C PRO A 11 -24.77 11.45 -8.78
N TRP A 12 -24.66 12.00 -7.57
CA TRP A 12 -23.56 11.78 -6.63
C TRP A 12 -23.84 10.66 -5.63
N GLN A 13 -25.10 10.26 -5.46
CA GLN A 13 -25.49 9.22 -4.52
C GLN A 13 -24.87 7.85 -4.87
N PRO A 14 -24.60 6.99 -3.88
CA PRO A 14 -24.14 5.64 -4.11
C PRO A 14 -25.14 4.83 -4.94
N VAL A 15 -24.64 4.08 -5.93
CA VAL A 15 -25.49 3.36 -6.90
C VAL A 15 -26.29 2.20 -6.28
N ASN A 16 -25.82 1.63 -5.17
CA ASN A 16 -26.44 0.48 -4.50
C ASN A 16 -26.85 0.81 -3.05
N GLY A 17 -27.20 2.07 -2.79
CA GLY A 17 -27.62 2.51 -1.47
C GLY A 17 -26.44 2.88 -0.55
N ARG A 18 -26.74 3.15 0.71
CA ARG A 18 -25.82 3.65 1.71
C ARG A 18 -26.05 2.94 3.04
N ILE A 19 -24.96 2.67 3.76
CA ILE A 19 -24.96 2.24 5.16
C ILE A 19 -24.35 3.36 5.99
N TYR A 20 -25.09 3.86 6.96
CA TYR A 20 -24.66 4.94 7.84
C TYR A 20 -24.62 4.49 9.30
N ASP A 21 -23.52 4.75 9.96
CA ASP A 21 -23.37 4.55 11.39
C ASP A 21 -23.42 5.91 12.12
N SER A 22 -24.48 6.14 12.86
CA SER A 22 -24.69 7.38 13.61
C SER A 22 -23.75 7.57 14.81
N LYS A 23 -23.06 6.52 15.25
CA LYS A 23 -22.10 6.62 16.37
C LYS A 23 -20.76 7.20 15.92
N THR A 24 -20.35 6.89 14.71
CA THR A 24 -19.07 7.30 14.14
C THR A 24 -19.19 8.39 13.06
N ASN A 25 -20.42 8.71 12.65
CA ASN A 25 -20.70 9.56 11.48
C ASN A 25 -20.08 9.04 10.17
N ILE A 26 -19.82 7.75 10.07
CA ILE A 26 -19.24 7.14 8.87
C ILE A 26 -20.36 6.62 7.97
N ALA A 27 -20.30 7.01 6.70
CA ALA A 27 -21.19 6.53 5.66
C ALA A 27 -20.41 5.74 4.59
N LEU A 28 -20.84 4.51 4.33
CA LEU A 28 -20.27 3.62 3.32
C LEU A 28 -21.30 3.32 2.24
N GLY A 29 -20.84 3.00 1.02
CA GLY A 29 -21.74 2.47 -0.03
C GLY A 29 -22.40 1.16 0.41
N GLY A 30 -23.63 0.91 -0.06
CA GLY A 30 -24.48 -0.18 0.44
C GLY A 30 -23.96 -1.60 0.24
N ASP A 31 -22.97 -1.78 -0.64
CA ASP A 31 -22.33 -3.08 -0.86
C ASP A 31 -21.23 -3.43 0.20
N TRP A 32 -20.83 -2.47 1.06
CA TRP A 32 -19.81 -2.66 2.12
C TRP A 32 -20.42 -3.16 3.43
N ILE A 33 -21.09 -4.30 3.39
CA ILE A 33 -21.94 -4.83 4.47
C ILE A 33 -21.11 -5.32 5.67
N ASN A 34 -19.98 -5.96 5.44
CA ASN A 34 -19.12 -6.48 6.48
C ASN A 34 -18.25 -5.38 7.08
N LEU A 35 -17.67 -4.51 6.24
CA LEU A 35 -16.86 -3.39 6.68
C LEU A 35 -17.67 -2.41 7.54
N ALA A 36 -18.95 -2.22 7.25
CA ALA A 36 -19.85 -1.37 8.03
C ALA A 36 -20.03 -1.83 9.50
N LYS A 37 -19.70 -3.06 9.83
CA LYS A 37 -19.69 -3.57 11.22
C LYS A 37 -18.46 -3.12 12.01
N HIS A 38 -17.47 -2.54 11.35
CA HIS A 38 -16.17 -2.14 11.91
C HIS A 38 -15.92 -0.63 11.87
N THR A 39 -16.96 0.19 11.69
CA THR A 39 -16.84 1.65 11.58
C THR A 39 -16.08 2.29 12.74
N SER A 40 -16.21 1.76 13.96
CA SER A 40 -15.44 2.21 15.13
C SER A 40 -13.93 2.04 15.02
N LYS A 41 -13.45 1.23 14.08
CA LYS A 41 -12.03 0.99 13.80
C LYS A 41 -11.52 1.78 12.58
N LEU A 42 -12.40 2.49 11.89
CA LEU A 42 -12.09 3.15 10.63
C LEU A 42 -11.89 4.65 10.81
N ASN A 43 -10.99 5.21 10.04
CA ASN A 43 -10.92 6.63 9.73
C ASN A 43 -11.21 6.80 8.24
N VAL A 44 -12.21 7.59 7.88
CA VAL A 44 -12.56 7.90 6.49
C VAL A 44 -12.14 9.32 6.19
N VAL A 45 -11.24 9.50 5.22
CA VAL A 45 -10.70 10.81 4.87
C VAL A 45 -11.51 11.42 3.74
N ASN A 46 -12.19 12.53 4.02
CA ASN A 46 -13.10 13.22 3.11
C ASN A 46 -12.52 14.52 2.53
N SER A 47 -11.25 14.75 2.69
CA SER A 47 -10.58 15.94 2.17
C SER A 47 -9.23 15.62 1.52
N PHE A 48 -9.01 14.37 1.11
CA PHE A 48 -7.78 13.99 0.42
C PHE A 48 -7.93 14.23 -1.08
N ASN A 49 -7.00 14.98 -1.66
CA ASN A 49 -7.04 15.29 -3.09
C ASN A 49 -5.65 15.43 -3.71
N HIS A 50 -5.63 15.47 -5.02
CA HIS A 50 -4.51 15.90 -5.85
C HIS A 50 -5.05 16.42 -7.20
N LYS A 51 -4.18 16.70 -8.18
CA LYS A 51 -4.58 17.42 -9.41
C LYS A 51 -4.57 16.56 -10.67
N ASP A 52 -4.24 15.26 -10.57
CA ASP A 52 -4.06 14.44 -11.76
C ASP A 52 -5.18 13.40 -11.94
N SER A 53 -5.82 13.40 -13.10
CA SER A 53 -6.89 12.48 -13.49
C SER A 53 -6.42 11.33 -14.38
N SER A 54 -5.12 11.17 -14.60
CA SER A 54 -4.52 10.08 -15.36
C SER A 54 -4.13 8.94 -14.43
N HIS A 55 -4.49 7.71 -14.75
CA HIS A 55 -4.15 6.53 -13.95
C HIS A 55 -2.66 6.47 -13.60
N ARG A 56 -1.81 6.62 -14.60
CA ARG A 56 -0.36 6.49 -14.42
C ARG A 56 0.21 7.59 -13.52
N GLN A 57 -0.15 8.84 -13.77
CA GLN A 57 0.35 9.96 -13.00
C GLN A 57 -0.26 10.02 -11.60
N GLY A 58 -1.57 9.73 -11.50
CA GLY A 58 -2.25 9.62 -10.21
C GLY A 58 -1.62 8.54 -9.34
N THR A 59 -1.37 7.34 -9.89
CA THR A 59 -0.68 6.26 -9.19
C THR A 59 0.72 6.67 -8.76
N HIS A 60 1.51 7.29 -9.67
CA HIS A 60 2.84 7.78 -9.33
C HIS A 60 2.79 8.78 -8.15
N PHE A 61 1.84 9.71 -8.20
CA PHE A 61 1.69 10.72 -7.16
C PHE A 61 1.28 10.09 -5.81
N MET A 62 0.35 9.14 -5.83
CA MET A 62 -0.07 8.41 -4.63
C MET A 62 1.02 7.53 -4.02
N MET A 63 1.91 6.98 -4.84
CA MET A 63 2.98 6.09 -4.39
C MET A 63 4.23 6.82 -3.92
N THR A 64 4.47 8.06 -4.39
CA THR A 64 5.73 8.77 -4.17
C THR A 64 5.59 10.14 -3.50
N GLY A 65 4.39 10.71 -3.44
CA GLY A 65 4.15 12.09 -3.00
C GLY A 65 4.52 13.16 -4.03
N HIS A 66 5.06 12.79 -5.19
CA HIS A 66 5.62 13.72 -6.15
C HIS A 66 5.00 13.60 -7.54
N TYR A 67 4.86 14.75 -8.21
CA TYR A 67 4.52 14.79 -9.63
C TYR A 67 5.70 14.29 -10.47
N ASN A 68 5.43 13.41 -11.41
CA ASN A 68 6.38 13.12 -12.48
C ASN A 68 6.24 14.21 -13.55
N LYS A 69 7.10 15.24 -13.50
CA LYS A 69 7.07 16.38 -14.42
C LYS A 69 7.32 15.99 -15.88
N GLU A 70 8.11 14.98 -16.09
CA GLU A 70 8.26 14.37 -17.39
C GLU A 70 7.09 13.43 -17.58
N ARG A 71 6.05 13.84 -18.27
CA ARG A 71 4.92 12.98 -18.74
C ARG A 71 5.42 11.77 -19.54
N ALA A 72 6.58 11.30 -19.13
CA ALA A 72 7.50 10.52 -19.85
C ALA A 72 6.94 9.15 -20.16
N THR A 73 6.99 8.88 -21.32
CA THR A 73 7.40 7.70 -22.06
C THR A 73 8.37 6.75 -21.34
N THR A 74 9.00 7.11 -20.22
CA THR A 74 9.87 6.25 -19.42
C THR A 74 9.09 5.60 -18.28
N ALA A 75 9.19 4.26 -18.22
CA ALA A 75 8.57 3.43 -17.18
C ALA A 75 9.18 3.64 -15.78
N MET A 76 10.21 4.47 -15.65
CA MET A 76 10.95 4.66 -14.39
C MET A 76 10.39 5.83 -13.59
N SER A 77 10.13 5.59 -12.31
CA SER A 77 9.80 6.64 -11.37
C SER A 77 11.03 7.52 -11.10
N MET A 78 10.84 8.84 -11.06
CA MET A 78 11.89 9.79 -10.66
C MET A 78 12.05 9.87 -9.13
N TYR A 79 11.07 9.39 -8.39
CA TYR A 79 11.04 9.41 -6.94
C TYR A 79 10.83 8.00 -6.38
N PRO A 80 11.45 7.66 -5.24
CA PRO A 80 11.21 6.37 -4.60
C PRO A 80 9.77 6.28 -4.08
N SER A 81 9.21 5.09 -4.14
CA SER A 81 7.92 4.81 -3.50
C SER A 81 8.04 4.88 -1.97
N PHE A 82 6.93 5.12 -1.28
CA PHE A 82 6.92 5.16 0.20
C PHE A 82 7.48 3.90 0.83
N GLY A 83 7.15 2.72 0.29
CA GLY A 83 7.71 1.45 0.77
C GLY A 83 9.22 1.34 0.54
N SER A 84 9.74 1.87 -0.56
CA SER A 84 11.18 1.93 -0.82
C SER A 84 11.91 2.87 0.15
N ILE A 85 11.25 3.96 0.55
CA ILE A 85 11.78 4.85 1.60
C ILE A 85 11.86 4.12 2.94
N VAL A 86 10.79 3.42 3.34
CA VAL A 86 10.80 2.60 4.56
C VAL A 86 11.90 1.54 4.50
N SER A 87 12.06 0.86 3.37
CA SER A 87 13.13 -0.11 3.16
C SER A 87 14.53 0.52 3.28
N ALA A 88 14.72 1.73 2.79
CA ALA A 88 15.99 2.46 2.94
C ALA A 88 16.28 2.89 4.39
N CYS A 89 15.25 3.10 5.20
CA CYS A 89 15.42 3.48 6.61
C CYS A 89 15.72 2.27 7.51
N TYR A 90 15.11 1.12 7.25
CA TYR A 90 15.17 -0.05 8.12
C TYR A 90 16.06 -1.20 7.59
N GLY A 91 16.63 -1.02 6.41
CA GLY A 91 17.28 -2.09 5.68
C GLY A 91 16.30 -2.88 4.81
N PRO A 92 16.82 -3.58 3.80
CA PRO A 92 15.97 -4.25 2.80
C PRO A 92 15.33 -5.53 3.32
N ASN A 93 15.96 -6.17 4.33
CA ASN A 93 15.46 -7.38 4.98
C ASN A 93 15.47 -7.22 6.50
N HIS A 94 14.59 -7.94 7.16
CA HIS A 94 14.62 -8.07 8.62
C HIS A 94 15.90 -8.78 9.07
N PRO A 95 16.66 -8.22 10.02
CA PRO A 95 18.01 -8.72 10.36
C PRO A 95 18.03 -10.15 10.92
N ASP A 96 16.98 -10.56 11.64
CA ASP A 96 16.98 -11.84 12.35
C ASP A 96 16.43 -13.01 11.52
N ASN A 97 15.48 -12.76 10.60
CA ASN A 97 14.79 -13.81 9.88
C ASN A 97 14.81 -13.67 8.35
N GLY A 98 15.41 -12.58 7.84
CA GLY A 98 15.57 -12.35 6.41
C GLY A 98 14.29 -11.99 5.64
N VAL A 99 13.13 -11.80 6.31
CA VAL A 99 11.93 -11.41 5.59
C VAL A 99 12.10 -10.04 4.95
N PRO A 100 11.68 -9.84 3.67
CA PRO A 100 11.84 -8.54 3.02
C PRO A 100 11.09 -7.43 3.78
N THR A 101 11.76 -6.29 3.97
CA THR A 101 11.17 -5.10 4.60
C THR A 101 9.99 -4.55 3.79
N TYR A 102 10.08 -4.66 2.46
CA TYR A 102 9.05 -4.20 1.55
C TYR A 102 8.63 -5.30 0.56
N VAL A 103 7.35 -5.62 0.54
CA VAL A 103 6.76 -6.64 -0.34
C VAL A 103 5.62 -6.01 -1.17
N LYS A 104 5.58 -6.31 -2.46
CA LYS A 104 4.45 -5.94 -3.32
C LYS A 104 3.64 -7.17 -3.75
N GLN A 105 2.34 -6.99 -3.90
CA GLN A 105 1.43 -8.01 -4.41
C GLN A 105 0.62 -7.44 -5.58
N GLY A 106 0.96 -7.88 -6.78
CA GLY A 106 0.39 -7.38 -8.02
C GLY A 106 1.23 -6.27 -8.67
N LYS A 107 0.76 -5.79 -9.81
CA LYS A 107 1.46 -4.78 -10.60
C LYS A 107 0.99 -3.39 -10.19
N ILE A 108 1.87 -2.61 -9.60
CA ILE A 108 1.65 -1.20 -9.26
C ILE A 108 2.72 -0.39 -9.99
N GLU A 109 2.32 0.67 -10.67
CA GLU A 109 3.27 1.59 -11.30
C GLU A 109 3.95 2.48 -10.24
N ALA A 110 5.17 2.94 -10.52
CA ALA A 110 5.98 3.76 -9.63
C ALA A 110 6.37 3.10 -8.29
N ASP A 111 6.28 1.76 -8.21
CA ASP A 111 6.65 1.00 -7.03
C ASP A 111 8.13 0.58 -7.11
N GLU A 112 9.03 1.57 -7.01
CA GLU A 112 10.45 1.43 -7.28
C GLU A 112 11.33 2.19 -6.28
N GLY A 113 12.61 1.75 -6.16
CA GLY A 113 13.62 2.42 -5.34
C GLY A 113 14.11 3.75 -5.90
N SER A 114 13.97 3.98 -7.23
CA SER A 114 14.39 5.21 -7.91
C SER A 114 15.84 5.60 -7.54
N TRP A 115 16.07 6.86 -7.14
CA TRP A 115 17.41 7.35 -6.77
C TRP A 115 17.96 6.76 -5.47
N LEU A 116 17.16 6.08 -4.63
CA LEU A 116 17.65 5.31 -3.49
C LEU A 116 18.42 4.06 -3.92
N GLY A 117 18.17 3.59 -5.15
CA GLY A 117 18.79 2.40 -5.71
C GLY A 117 17.90 1.16 -5.67
N GLY A 118 18.27 0.20 -6.48
CA GLY A 118 17.50 -1.00 -6.68
C GLY A 118 17.40 -1.90 -5.45
N ALA A 119 18.34 -1.79 -4.50
CA ALA A 119 18.33 -2.53 -3.25
C ALA A 119 17.08 -2.35 -2.40
N PHE A 120 16.40 -1.22 -2.55
CA PHE A 120 15.22 -0.85 -1.75
C PHE A 120 13.91 -0.98 -2.51
N LYS A 121 13.92 -1.57 -3.71
CA LYS A 121 12.68 -1.88 -4.43
C LYS A 121 11.89 -3.00 -3.72
N PRO A 122 10.56 -3.10 -3.94
CA PRO A 122 9.77 -4.16 -3.33
C PRO A 122 10.18 -5.55 -3.81
N PHE A 123 10.16 -6.50 -2.88
CA PHE A 123 10.19 -7.92 -3.20
C PHE A 123 8.86 -8.34 -3.83
N ASP A 124 8.92 -9.03 -4.96
CA ASP A 124 7.74 -9.53 -5.68
C ASP A 124 7.64 -11.06 -5.54
N PRO A 125 6.72 -11.58 -4.70
CA PRO A 125 6.56 -13.02 -4.51
C PRO A 125 5.88 -13.73 -5.68
N SER A 126 5.29 -13.01 -6.64
CA SER A 126 4.69 -13.60 -7.84
C SER A 126 5.74 -14.12 -8.81
N ASN A 127 6.95 -13.59 -8.77
CA ASN A 127 8.09 -14.15 -9.47
C ASN A 127 8.59 -15.39 -8.73
N LYS A 128 8.25 -16.58 -9.22
CA LYS A 128 8.63 -17.87 -8.63
C LYS A 128 10.15 -18.04 -8.46
N GLU A 129 10.94 -17.38 -9.29
CA GLU A 129 12.40 -17.39 -9.17
C GLU A 129 12.87 -16.77 -7.85
N ASN A 130 12.13 -15.80 -7.31
CA ASN A 130 12.42 -15.15 -6.03
C ASN A 130 12.18 -16.06 -4.82
N LEU A 131 11.39 -17.12 -4.97
CA LEU A 131 11.03 -18.07 -3.88
C LEU A 131 11.63 -19.45 -4.08
N THR A 132 12.31 -19.72 -5.18
CA THR A 132 12.85 -21.03 -5.51
C THR A 132 14.34 -20.92 -5.82
N PRO A 133 15.22 -21.67 -5.12
CA PRO A 133 16.64 -21.64 -5.43
C PRO A 133 16.90 -22.12 -6.86
N GLN A 134 17.60 -21.31 -7.64
CA GLN A 134 18.05 -21.68 -9.00
C GLN A 134 19.26 -22.64 -8.97
N ILE A 135 19.89 -22.80 -7.81
CA ILE A 135 21.11 -23.57 -7.61
C ILE A 135 20.90 -24.51 -6.41
N GLN A 136 21.57 -25.66 -6.40
CA GLN A 136 21.53 -26.60 -5.26
C GLN A 136 22.08 -25.93 -3.97
N LEU A 137 21.40 -26.12 -2.85
CA LEU A 137 21.64 -25.44 -1.57
C LEU A 137 23.07 -25.63 -1.02
N ASP A 138 23.69 -26.76 -1.28
CA ASP A 138 25.08 -27.08 -0.90
C ASP A 138 26.12 -26.23 -1.66
N ARG A 139 25.84 -25.91 -2.93
CA ARG A 139 26.69 -24.96 -3.69
C ARG A 139 26.49 -23.52 -3.27
N PHE A 140 25.35 -23.21 -2.71
CA PHE A 140 25.03 -21.88 -2.22
C PHE A 140 25.86 -21.49 -1.00
N SER A 141 25.92 -22.33 0.01
CA SER A 141 26.74 -22.08 1.21
C SER A 141 28.22 -21.92 0.87
N GLN A 142 28.75 -22.79 -0.01
CA GLN A 142 30.13 -22.71 -0.49
C GLN A 142 30.43 -21.40 -1.26
N ARG A 143 29.47 -20.94 -2.08
CA ARG A 143 29.62 -19.68 -2.83
C ARG A 143 29.56 -18.45 -1.92
N ARG A 144 28.70 -18.46 -0.90
CA ARG A 144 28.64 -17.43 0.13
C ARG A 144 29.93 -17.36 0.94
N ASP A 145 30.47 -18.51 1.37
CA ASP A 145 31.73 -18.58 2.11
C ASP A 145 32.90 -18.11 1.22
N LEU A 146 32.84 -18.42 -0.07
CA LEU A 146 33.85 -17.95 -1.03
C LEU A 146 33.70 -16.43 -1.28
N LEU A 147 32.47 -15.90 -1.46
CA LEU A 147 32.22 -14.46 -1.61
C LEU A 147 32.68 -13.71 -0.36
N ASN A 148 32.30 -14.16 0.83
CA ASN A 148 32.79 -13.57 2.11
C ASN A 148 34.29 -13.61 2.25
N SER A 149 34.95 -14.59 1.66
CA SER A 149 36.42 -14.67 1.65
C SER A 149 37.08 -13.77 0.61
N ILE A 150 36.37 -13.44 -0.50
CA ILE A 150 36.80 -12.57 -1.58
C ILE A 150 36.51 -11.10 -1.25
N ASP A 151 35.45 -10.80 -0.51
CA ASP A 151 35.09 -9.45 -0.05
C ASP A 151 36.11 -8.83 0.92
N ALA A 152 37.07 -9.62 1.43
CA ALA A 152 38.27 -9.09 2.08
C ALA A 152 39.15 -8.28 1.10
N THR A 153 38.93 -8.39 -0.21
CA THR A 153 39.61 -7.59 -1.25
C THR A 153 38.53 -6.77 -1.99
N LYS A 154 38.29 -5.54 -1.52
CA LYS A 154 37.29 -4.59 -2.04
C LYS A 154 37.40 -4.45 -3.55
N VAL A 155 36.41 -4.98 -4.28
CA VAL A 155 36.08 -4.58 -5.66
C VAL A 155 35.14 -3.39 -5.57
N SER A 156 35.70 -2.18 -5.69
CA SER A 156 34.95 -0.94 -5.70
C SER A 156 34.30 -0.69 -7.05
N GLY A 157 32.97 -0.88 -7.15
CA GLY A 157 32.17 -0.44 -8.32
C GLY A 157 30.69 -0.43 -7.95
N LYS A 158 30.05 0.75 -8.09
CA LYS A 158 28.63 1.00 -7.76
C LYS A 158 27.61 0.05 -8.42
N GLY A 159 28.02 -0.78 -9.37
CA GLY A 159 27.16 -1.79 -10.00
C GLY A 159 27.28 -3.19 -9.41
N ALA A 160 28.41 -3.55 -8.83
CA ALA A 160 28.63 -4.84 -8.18
C ALA A 160 27.91 -4.93 -6.84
N GLU A 161 27.94 -3.86 -6.04
CA GLU A 161 27.24 -3.78 -4.74
C GLU A 161 25.74 -4.05 -4.84
N SER A 162 25.10 -3.66 -5.95
CA SER A 162 23.68 -3.90 -6.14
C SER A 162 23.35 -5.35 -6.47
N VAL A 163 24.16 -6.06 -7.23
CA VAL A 163 23.92 -7.46 -7.62
C VAL A 163 24.15 -8.40 -6.45
N GLU A 164 25.25 -8.24 -5.73
CA GLU A 164 25.58 -9.01 -4.52
C GLU A 164 24.53 -8.82 -3.42
N PHE A 165 24.04 -7.58 -3.30
CA PHE A 165 22.99 -7.25 -2.37
C PHE A 165 21.65 -7.94 -2.71
N TYR A 166 21.23 -8.00 -3.97
CA TYR A 166 20.02 -8.72 -4.41
C TYR A 166 20.15 -10.23 -4.26
N GLU A 167 21.33 -10.77 -4.55
CA GLU A 167 21.61 -12.18 -4.31
C GLU A 167 21.51 -12.49 -2.81
N GLY A 168 22.06 -11.65 -1.94
CA GLY A 168 21.94 -11.77 -0.48
C GLY A 168 20.48 -11.75 0.01
N GLN A 169 19.67 -10.82 -0.47
CA GLN A 169 18.23 -10.75 -0.14
C GLN A 169 17.48 -12.02 -0.53
N ALA A 170 17.69 -12.50 -1.75
CA ALA A 170 17.07 -13.73 -2.23
C ALA A 170 17.49 -14.94 -1.39
N TYR A 171 18.73 -14.98 -0.95
CA TYR A 171 19.26 -16.03 -0.08
C TYR A 171 18.59 -16.07 1.29
N ASP A 172 18.46 -14.92 1.94
CA ASP A 172 17.85 -14.83 3.27
C ASP A 172 16.37 -15.26 3.24
N VAL A 173 15.65 -14.93 2.16
CA VAL A 173 14.26 -15.38 1.94
C VAL A 173 14.19 -16.89 1.68
N ILE A 174 15.10 -17.45 0.89
CA ILE A 174 15.07 -18.85 0.46
C ILE A 174 15.54 -19.81 1.57
N LEU A 175 16.57 -19.42 2.33
CA LEU A 175 17.19 -20.26 3.35
C LEU A 175 16.66 -20.03 4.75
N GLY A 176 16.05 -18.86 5.00
CA GLY A 176 15.54 -18.47 6.30
C GLY A 176 14.11 -18.91 6.59
N SER A 177 13.65 -18.60 7.79
CA SER A 177 12.25 -18.74 8.21
C SER A 177 11.29 -17.81 7.43
N ALA A 178 11.83 -16.87 6.65
CA ALA A 178 11.08 -15.96 5.79
C ALA A 178 10.14 -16.71 4.82
N LYS A 179 10.55 -17.86 4.29
CA LYS A 179 9.71 -18.70 3.41
C LYS A 179 8.38 -19.08 4.06
N ASP A 180 8.37 -19.24 5.38
CA ASP A 180 7.18 -19.61 6.12
C ASP A 180 6.14 -18.49 6.15
N ALA A 181 6.57 -17.24 6.12
CA ALA A 181 5.67 -16.09 6.05
C ALA A 181 4.84 -16.09 4.76
N PHE A 182 5.43 -16.54 3.64
CA PHE A 182 4.77 -16.60 2.34
C PHE A 182 3.87 -17.81 2.16
N ASN A 183 3.95 -18.81 3.02
CA ASN A 183 3.19 -20.05 2.88
C ASN A 183 1.81 -19.94 3.55
N LEU A 184 0.76 -19.69 2.76
CA LEU A 184 -0.62 -19.63 3.23
C LEU A 184 -1.17 -20.98 3.71
N ASP A 185 -0.57 -22.11 3.32
CA ASP A 185 -1.00 -23.44 3.78
C ASP A 185 -0.68 -23.70 5.26
N LYS A 186 0.20 -22.87 5.84
CA LYS A 186 0.46 -22.86 7.29
C LYS A 186 -0.63 -22.17 8.11
N GLU A 187 -1.53 -21.44 7.46
CA GLU A 187 -2.66 -20.80 8.13
C GLU A 187 -3.81 -21.79 8.32
N ASN A 188 -4.54 -21.67 9.43
CA ASN A 188 -5.66 -22.56 9.66
C ASN A 188 -6.81 -22.29 8.68
N GLU A 189 -7.56 -23.33 8.36
CA GLU A 189 -8.61 -23.29 7.34
C GLU A 189 -9.72 -22.28 7.67
N LYS A 190 -10.12 -22.15 8.94
CA LYS A 190 -11.14 -21.21 9.38
C LYS A 190 -10.73 -19.76 9.11
N THR A 191 -9.46 -19.42 9.36
CA THR A 191 -8.92 -18.09 9.04
C THR A 191 -8.88 -17.88 7.52
N ARG A 192 -8.44 -18.85 6.74
CA ARG A 192 -8.46 -18.76 5.26
C ARG A 192 -9.88 -18.52 4.72
N GLU A 193 -10.88 -19.22 5.25
CA GLU A 193 -12.29 -19.07 4.87
C GLU A 193 -12.87 -17.71 5.26
N SER A 194 -12.46 -17.14 6.40
CA SER A 194 -12.93 -15.82 6.81
C SER A 194 -12.51 -14.73 5.83
N TYR A 195 -11.29 -14.76 5.33
CA TYR A 195 -10.82 -13.82 4.30
C TYR A 195 -11.48 -14.03 2.94
N GLY A 196 -12.05 -15.20 2.70
CA GLY A 196 -12.59 -15.62 1.41
C GLY A 196 -11.50 -16.18 0.50
N LYS A 197 -11.70 -17.38 0.00
CA LYS A 197 -10.76 -18.10 -0.89
C LYS A 197 -10.77 -17.50 -2.30
N ASN A 198 -10.21 -16.30 -2.42
CA ASN A 198 -10.12 -15.53 -3.67
C ASN A 198 -8.89 -14.61 -3.62
N ALA A 199 -8.53 -14.02 -4.75
CA ALA A 199 -7.28 -13.27 -4.89
C ALA A 199 -7.10 -12.16 -3.82
N ILE A 200 -8.11 -11.33 -3.54
CA ILE A 200 -7.98 -10.27 -2.55
C ILE A 200 -7.92 -10.81 -1.11
N GLY A 201 -8.65 -11.91 -0.83
CA GLY A 201 -8.58 -12.60 0.46
C GLY A 201 -7.18 -13.15 0.72
N ASP A 202 -6.61 -13.86 -0.25
CA ASP A 202 -5.25 -14.42 -0.17
C ASP A 202 -4.19 -13.31 -0.05
N GLN A 203 -4.35 -12.19 -0.77
CA GLN A 203 -3.44 -11.05 -0.71
C GLN A 203 -3.44 -10.38 0.68
N LEU A 204 -4.61 -10.12 1.27
CA LEU A 204 -4.71 -9.52 2.60
C LEU A 204 -4.25 -10.47 3.70
N LEU A 205 -4.57 -11.76 3.58
CA LEU A 205 -4.06 -12.77 4.50
C LEU A 205 -2.52 -12.86 4.46
N LEU A 206 -1.95 -12.84 3.26
CA LEU A 206 -0.49 -12.80 3.08
C LEU A 206 0.10 -11.52 3.69
N ALA A 207 -0.52 -10.36 3.48
CA ALA A 207 -0.05 -9.10 4.06
C ALA A 207 -0.01 -9.15 5.60
N ARG A 208 -1.05 -9.70 6.25
CA ARG A 208 -1.06 -9.89 7.71
C ARG A 208 0.05 -10.83 8.16
N ARG A 209 0.24 -11.98 7.48
CA ARG A 209 1.31 -12.93 7.80
C ARG A 209 2.70 -12.32 7.67
N LEU A 210 2.92 -11.59 6.59
CA LEU A 210 4.18 -10.88 6.37
C LEU A 210 4.47 -9.87 7.49
N ALA A 211 3.45 -9.10 7.90
CA ALA A 211 3.59 -8.15 9.01
C ALA A 211 3.93 -8.84 10.34
N GLU A 212 3.30 -9.99 10.65
CA GLU A 212 3.65 -10.80 11.82
C GLU A 212 5.11 -11.28 11.82
N HIS A 213 5.69 -11.49 10.63
CA HIS A 213 7.07 -11.95 10.47
C HIS A 213 8.07 -10.79 10.33
N GLY A 214 7.61 -9.53 10.43
CA GLY A 214 8.49 -8.35 10.46
C GLY A 214 8.62 -7.59 9.14
N THR A 215 7.87 -7.95 8.08
CA THR A 215 7.73 -7.09 6.90
C THR A 215 7.09 -5.77 7.35
N ARG A 216 7.73 -4.65 7.02
CA ARG A 216 7.26 -3.34 7.46
C ARG A 216 6.27 -2.69 6.50
N PHE A 217 6.44 -2.92 5.21
CA PHE A 217 5.60 -2.30 4.19
C PHE A 217 5.11 -3.33 3.18
N VAL A 218 3.80 -3.35 2.95
CA VAL A 218 3.18 -4.22 1.94
C VAL A 218 2.27 -3.36 1.07
N THR A 219 2.51 -3.39 -0.23
CA THR A 219 1.54 -2.88 -1.21
C THR A 219 0.80 -4.04 -1.86
N LEU A 220 -0.51 -3.87 -2.04
CA LEU A 220 -1.30 -4.81 -2.82
C LEU A 220 -2.20 -4.09 -3.80
N HIS A 221 -2.40 -4.68 -4.97
CA HIS A 221 -3.22 -4.13 -6.03
C HIS A 221 -4.43 -5.03 -6.31
N TYR A 222 -5.61 -4.49 -6.03
CA TYR A 222 -6.89 -5.07 -6.40
C TYR A 222 -7.53 -4.23 -7.49
N GLY A 223 -7.16 -4.46 -8.74
CA GLY A 223 -7.55 -3.66 -9.89
C GLY A 223 -8.99 -3.89 -10.37
N GLY A 224 -9.34 -3.22 -11.48
CA GLY A 224 -10.65 -3.38 -12.14
C GLY A 224 -11.75 -2.54 -11.50
N TRP A 225 -11.46 -1.33 -11.06
CA TRP A 225 -12.42 -0.37 -10.49
C TRP A 225 -12.78 0.76 -11.44
N ASP A 226 -12.18 0.80 -12.63
CA ASP A 226 -12.38 1.85 -13.64
C ASP A 226 -13.63 1.58 -14.49
N HIS A 227 -14.78 2.04 -13.99
CA HIS A 227 -16.08 1.79 -14.61
C HIS A 227 -16.72 3.08 -15.12
N HIS A 228 -16.50 3.36 -16.41
CA HIS A 228 -17.11 4.47 -17.13
C HIS A 228 -18.53 4.17 -17.60
N SER A 229 -19.03 2.97 -17.35
CA SER A 229 -20.40 2.54 -17.64
C SER A 229 -20.87 1.48 -16.62
N ASN A 230 -22.17 1.37 -16.41
CA ASN A 230 -22.81 0.30 -15.62
C ASN A 230 -22.18 0.05 -14.24
N VAL A 231 -21.71 1.10 -13.55
CA VAL A 231 -20.99 1.00 -12.29
C VAL A 231 -21.76 0.24 -11.20
N GLY A 232 -23.10 0.37 -11.16
CA GLY A 232 -23.92 -0.33 -10.17
C GLY A 232 -23.83 -1.85 -10.25
N THR A 233 -23.85 -2.40 -11.46
CA THR A 233 -23.68 -3.85 -11.68
C THR A 233 -22.26 -4.29 -11.35
N ALA A 234 -21.26 -3.51 -11.75
CA ALA A 234 -19.86 -3.80 -11.46
C ALA A 234 -19.58 -3.84 -9.95
N MET A 235 -20.12 -2.90 -9.18
CA MET A 235 -19.93 -2.86 -7.72
C MET A 235 -20.51 -4.09 -7.02
N LYS A 236 -21.66 -4.61 -7.44
CA LYS A 236 -22.27 -5.83 -6.88
C LYS A 236 -21.38 -7.08 -6.97
N THR A 237 -20.46 -7.10 -7.92
CA THR A 237 -19.52 -8.23 -8.07
C THR A 237 -18.13 -7.92 -7.49
N LYS A 238 -17.71 -6.66 -7.55
CA LYS A 238 -16.37 -6.22 -7.19
C LYS A 238 -16.21 -5.98 -5.69
N VAL A 239 -17.23 -5.38 -5.06
CA VAL A 239 -17.16 -5.00 -3.65
C VAL A 239 -17.22 -6.20 -2.71
N PRO A 240 -18.10 -7.20 -2.83
CA PRO A 240 -18.26 -8.23 -1.81
C PRO A 240 -16.99 -9.02 -1.47
N PRO A 241 -16.12 -9.41 -2.42
CA PRO A 241 -14.84 -10.04 -2.08
C PRO A 241 -13.91 -9.12 -1.27
N ALA A 242 -13.83 -7.84 -1.65
CA ALA A 242 -13.01 -6.85 -0.95
C ALA A 242 -13.57 -6.52 0.44
N ASP A 243 -14.89 -6.33 0.54
CA ASP A 243 -15.61 -6.10 1.79
C ASP A 243 -15.34 -7.21 2.82
N LYS A 244 -15.50 -8.46 2.39
CA LYS A 244 -15.22 -9.63 3.23
C LYS A 244 -13.77 -9.67 3.66
N ALA A 245 -12.84 -9.50 2.74
CA ALA A 245 -11.41 -9.63 3.00
C ALA A 245 -10.89 -8.52 3.93
N ILE A 246 -11.31 -7.26 3.72
CA ILE A 246 -10.90 -6.13 4.58
C ILE A 246 -11.51 -6.26 5.98
N ALA A 247 -12.80 -6.61 6.09
CA ALA A 247 -13.44 -6.82 7.38
C ALA A 247 -12.76 -7.95 8.17
N SER A 248 -12.42 -9.06 7.51
CA SER A 248 -11.71 -10.18 8.14
C SER A 248 -10.28 -9.80 8.55
N PHE A 249 -9.59 -8.99 7.75
CA PHE A 249 -8.28 -8.46 8.11
C PHE A 249 -8.34 -7.65 9.39
N LEU A 250 -9.30 -6.73 9.52
CA LEU A 250 -9.48 -5.92 10.73
C LEU A 250 -9.78 -6.75 11.96
N GLN A 251 -10.59 -7.80 11.80
CA GLN A 251 -10.92 -8.71 12.88
C GLN A 251 -9.71 -9.56 13.30
N ASP A 252 -9.00 -10.15 12.34
CA ASP A 252 -7.84 -11.03 12.59
C ASP A 252 -6.67 -10.26 13.23
N VAL A 253 -6.41 -9.03 12.76
CA VAL A 253 -5.39 -8.13 13.34
C VAL A 253 -5.72 -7.78 14.78
N GLU A 254 -7.00 -7.52 15.11
CA GLU A 254 -7.44 -7.26 16.47
C GLU A 254 -7.31 -8.49 17.37
N GLU A 255 -7.81 -9.65 16.93
CA GLU A 255 -7.74 -10.91 17.67
C GLU A 255 -6.31 -11.34 18.00
N ARG A 256 -5.34 -10.91 17.18
CA ARG A 256 -3.90 -11.16 17.36
C ARG A 256 -3.18 -10.07 18.17
N GLY A 257 -3.86 -9.01 18.56
CA GLY A 257 -3.23 -7.87 19.26
C GLY A 257 -2.26 -7.08 18.37
N LEU A 258 -2.51 -7.01 17.08
CA LEU A 258 -1.67 -6.32 16.08
C LEU A 258 -2.25 -4.97 15.64
N SER A 259 -3.42 -4.56 16.15
CA SER A 259 -4.13 -3.36 15.70
C SER A 259 -3.32 -2.07 15.84
N GLU A 260 -2.53 -1.94 16.89
CA GLU A 260 -1.67 -0.78 17.12
C GLU A 260 -0.38 -0.82 16.28
N LYS A 261 0.03 -2.01 15.82
CA LYS A 261 1.27 -2.21 15.06
C LYS A 261 1.10 -2.10 13.56
N ILE A 262 -0.11 -2.34 13.06
CA ILE A 262 -0.41 -2.37 11.63
C ILE A 262 -1.33 -1.21 11.29
N LEU A 263 -0.88 -0.35 10.38
CA LEU A 263 -1.69 0.68 9.75
C LEU A 263 -2.14 0.20 8.37
N LEU A 264 -3.44 -0.07 8.23
CA LEU A 264 -4.06 -0.36 6.94
C LEU A 264 -4.47 0.95 6.26
N VAL A 265 -4.05 1.14 5.01
CA VAL A 265 -4.51 2.22 4.13
C VAL A 265 -5.16 1.63 2.91
N VAL A 266 -6.42 1.96 2.65
CA VAL A 266 -7.18 1.55 1.46
C VAL A 266 -7.55 2.77 0.66
N THR A 267 -7.04 2.89 -0.55
CA THR A 267 -7.24 4.06 -1.41
C THR A 267 -7.16 3.67 -2.89
N GLY A 268 -7.52 4.57 -3.77
CA GLY A 268 -7.23 4.53 -5.20
C GLY A 268 -6.31 5.67 -5.60
N GLU A 269 -5.99 5.77 -6.88
CA GLU A 269 -5.16 6.83 -7.42
C GLU A 269 -5.90 8.17 -7.57
N PHE A 270 -7.24 8.15 -7.63
CA PHE A 270 -8.15 9.30 -7.57
C PHE A 270 -9.58 8.83 -7.28
N GLY A 271 -10.48 9.77 -7.01
CA GLY A 271 -11.90 9.51 -6.85
C GLY A 271 -12.67 9.49 -8.16
N ARG A 272 -14.00 9.50 -8.05
CA ARG A 272 -14.91 9.37 -9.19
C ARG A 272 -15.94 10.49 -9.21
N THR A 273 -16.31 10.93 -10.43
CA THR A 273 -17.32 11.95 -10.65
C THR A 273 -18.71 11.48 -10.27
N LYS A 274 -19.70 12.38 -10.36
CA LYS A 274 -21.11 12.01 -10.47
C LYS A 274 -21.35 11.03 -11.60
N LEU A 275 -22.49 10.33 -11.57
CA LEU A 275 -22.91 9.46 -12.68
C LEU A 275 -22.95 10.24 -14.00
N ASN A 276 -22.34 9.65 -15.02
CA ASN A 276 -22.37 10.14 -16.40
C ASN A 276 -23.56 9.55 -17.18
N GLY A 277 -23.69 9.88 -18.47
CA GLY A 277 -24.79 9.44 -19.32
C GLY A 277 -24.88 7.93 -19.58
N THR A 278 -23.81 7.17 -19.29
CA THR A 278 -23.75 5.70 -19.41
C THR A 278 -23.86 4.98 -18.07
N VAL A 279 -24.31 5.69 -17.03
CA VAL A 279 -24.43 5.18 -15.65
C VAL A 279 -23.09 4.67 -15.13
N GLY A 280 -22.01 5.30 -15.56
CA GLY A 280 -20.65 5.12 -15.08
C GLY A 280 -20.16 6.36 -14.33
N ARG A 281 -18.89 6.36 -13.96
CA ARG A 281 -18.23 7.49 -13.30
C ARG A 281 -16.85 7.72 -13.91
N ASP A 282 -16.53 8.98 -14.18
CA ASP A 282 -15.24 9.39 -14.69
C ASP A 282 -14.27 9.73 -13.56
N HIS A 283 -13.04 10.12 -13.89
CA HIS A 283 -11.97 10.41 -12.94
C HIS A 283 -12.19 11.76 -12.23
N TRP A 284 -12.01 11.78 -10.90
CA TRP A 284 -12.23 12.96 -10.07
C TRP A 284 -11.11 13.12 -9.02
N PRO A 285 -9.97 13.69 -9.39
CA PRO A 285 -8.84 13.84 -8.47
C PRO A 285 -9.08 14.87 -7.35
N SER A 286 -10.09 15.71 -7.48
CA SER A 286 -10.47 16.68 -6.43
C SER A 286 -10.91 16.02 -5.13
N MET A 287 -11.24 14.74 -5.14
CA MET A 287 -11.52 13.94 -3.96
C MET A 287 -11.06 12.51 -4.22
N THR A 288 -10.02 12.07 -3.54
CA THR A 288 -9.55 10.67 -3.57
C THR A 288 -10.03 9.97 -2.31
N PRO A 289 -10.91 8.97 -2.41
CA PRO A 289 -11.42 8.29 -1.23
C PRO A 289 -10.29 7.51 -0.54
N MET A 290 -10.16 7.71 0.77
CA MET A 290 -9.17 7.02 1.58
C MET A 290 -9.81 6.51 2.86
N LEU A 291 -9.49 5.27 3.20
CA LEU A 291 -9.84 4.63 4.46
C LEU A 291 -8.57 4.21 5.16
N MET A 292 -8.46 4.51 6.44
CA MET A 292 -7.33 4.14 7.28
C MET A 292 -7.84 3.40 8.52
N ALA A 293 -7.08 2.42 9.00
CA ALA A 293 -7.43 1.67 10.20
C ALA A 293 -6.17 1.14 10.91
N GLY A 294 -6.18 1.12 12.22
CA GLY A 294 -5.07 0.63 13.03
C GLY A 294 -3.98 1.68 13.25
N GLY A 295 -2.79 1.21 13.65
CA GLY A 295 -1.77 2.07 14.24
C GLY A 295 -2.19 2.58 15.62
N GLU A 296 -1.36 3.39 16.27
CA GLU A 296 -1.66 4.00 17.57
C GLU A 296 -2.53 5.26 17.44
N TYR A 297 -3.49 5.25 16.50
CA TYR A 297 -4.29 6.42 16.16
C TYR A 297 -5.74 6.28 16.62
N GLN A 298 -6.34 7.41 16.99
CA GLN A 298 -7.77 7.46 17.26
C GLN A 298 -8.56 7.06 16.01
N SER A 299 -9.50 6.15 16.14
CA SER A 299 -10.36 5.64 15.06
C SER A 299 -11.83 5.95 15.30
N GLY A 300 -12.68 5.56 14.36
CA GLY A 300 -14.12 5.76 14.43
C GLY A 300 -14.56 7.18 14.05
N ARG A 301 -13.89 7.82 13.10
CA ARG A 301 -14.16 9.21 12.71
C ARG A 301 -14.03 9.46 11.22
N THR A 302 -14.69 10.50 10.77
CA THR A 302 -14.47 11.12 9.47
C THR A 302 -13.47 12.26 9.63
N ILE A 303 -12.46 12.34 8.74
CA ILE A 303 -11.42 13.36 8.74
C ILE A 303 -11.62 14.26 7.54
N GLY A 304 -11.72 15.58 7.80
CA GLY A 304 -12.00 16.57 6.79
C GLY A 304 -13.47 16.57 6.35
N GLU A 305 -13.82 17.59 5.59
CA GLU A 305 -15.17 17.86 5.13
C GLU A 305 -15.21 18.06 3.62
N ALA A 306 -16.26 17.58 2.99
CA ALA A 306 -16.54 17.77 1.57
C ALA A 306 -17.94 18.34 1.35
N ASP A 307 -18.09 19.10 0.25
CA ASP A 307 -19.37 19.59 -0.19
C ASP A 307 -20.23 18.47 -0.84
N ARG A 308 -21.45 18.85 -1.26
CA ARG A 308 -22.41 17.96 -1.94
C ARG A 308 -21.93 17.45 -3.30
N SER A 309 -20.86 18.04 -3.83
CA SER A 309 -20.26 17.70 -5.12
C SER A 309 -18.92 16.96 -4.97
N TYR A 310 -18.64 16.44 -3.77
CA TYR A 310 -17.38 15.76 -3.48
C TYR A 310 -16.16 16.62 -3.77
N SER A 311 -16.16 17.86 -3.32
CA SER A 311 -15.01 18.73 -3.29
C SER A 311 -14.69 19.07 -1.83
N PRO A 312 -13.43 19.02 -1.39
CA PRO A 312 -13.06 19.40 -0.04
C PRO A 312 -13.44 20.86 0.26
N ILE A 313 -14.05 21.08 1.43
CA ILE A 313 -14.33 22.41 1.99
C ILE A 313 -13.49 22.72 3.22
N SER A 314 -12.97 21.70 3.89
CA SER A 314 -11.88 21.84 4.85
C SER A 314 -10.53 21.89 4.12
N GLU A 315 -9.47 22.30 4.82
CA GLU A 315 -8.11 22.23 4.27
C GLU A 315 -7.78 20.83 3.79
N PRO A 316 -7.42 20.64 2.52
CA PRO A 316 -7.22 19.32 1.96
C PRO A 316 -5.90 18.70 2.40
N TYR A 317 -5.90 17.38 2.50
CA TYR A 317 -4.69 16.58 2.57
C TYR A 317 -4.26 16.14 1.16
N GLY A 318 -2.97 15.87 1.00
CA GLY A 318 -2.39 15.37 -0.25
C GLY A 318 -1.45 14.19 -0.05
N PRO A 319 -0.83 13.69 -1.12
CA PRO A 319 0.06 12.54 -1.04
C PRO A 319 1.30 12.73 -0.14
N LEU A 320 1.80 13.96 0.03
CA LEU A 320 2.87 14.23 1.01
C LEU A 320 2.39 14.11 2.46
N ASP A 321 1.12 14.45 2.73
CA ASP A 321 0.53 14.28 4.07
C ASP A 321 0.34 12.78 4.38
N LEU A 322 0.02 11.96 3.38
CA LEU A 322 0.05 10.51 3.52
C LEU A 322 1.47 10.04 3.85
N GLN A 323 2.49 10.54 3.16
CA GLN A 323 3.89 10.22 3.47
C GLN A 323 4.27 10.62 4.90
N ALA A 324 3.86 11.82 5.35
CA ALA A 324 4.09 12.27 6.72
C ALA A 324 3.41 11.36 7.75
N THR A 325 2.17 10.92 7.47
CA THR A 325 1.46 9.96 8.32
C THR A 325 2.21 8.61 8.42
N LEU A 326 2.73 8.13 7.29
CA LEU A 326 3.54 6.91 7.26
C LEU A 326 4.86 7.10 8.04
N PHE A 327 5.49 8.27 7.92
CA PHE A 327 6.71 8.57 8.70
C PHE A 327 6.44 8.57 10.21
N ASP A 328 5.33 9.18 10.64
CA ASP A 328 4.91 9.15 12.04
C ASP A 328 4.66 7.72 12.52
N HIS A 329 3.94 6.90 11.73
CA HIS A 329 3.68 5.49 12.06
C HIS A 329 4.96 4.65 12.18
N PHE A 330 5.95 4.89 11.34
CA PHE A 330 7.23 4.18 11.37
C PHE A 330 8.27 4.80 12.30
N GLY A 331 8.01 5.95 12.91
CA GLY A 331 9.00 6.68 13.71
C GLY A 331 10.16 7.21 12.86
N ILE A 332 9.92 7.55 11.58
CA ILE A 332 10.91 8.15 10.69
C ILE A 332 10.86 9.66 10.85
N SER A 333 11.99 10.27 11.23
CA SER A 333 12.06 11.74 11.33
C SER A 333 11.87 12.40 9.97
N LYS A 334 11.14 13.53 9.95
CA LYS A 334 10.94 14.36 8.74
C LYS A 334 12.25 14.96 8.23
N GLU A 335 13.25 15.10 9.09
CA GLU A 335 14.60 15.56 8.73
C GLU A 335 15.50 14.44 8.19
N THR A 336 14.98 13.21 8.06
CA THR A 336 15.79 12.10 7.55
C THR A 336 16.23 12.36 6.12
N MET A 337 17.54 12.25 5.88
CA MET A 337 18.17 12.44 4.57
C MET A 337 18.81 11.15 4.08
N ARG A 338 18.91 11.03 2.76
CA ARG A 338 19.68 9.99 2.06
C ARG A 338 20.41 10.62 0.88
N THR A 339 21.52 10.04 0.49
CA THR A 339 22.30 10.49 -0.65
C THR A 339 21.75 9.88 -1.94
N ASP A 340 21.48 10.71 -2.94
CA ASP A 340 21.05 10.25 -4.26
C ASP A 340 22.20 9.63 -5.07
N ASN A 341 21.91 9.05 -6.23
CA ASN A 341 22.90 8.44 -7.11
C ASN A 341 23.97 9.42 -7.60
N GLY A 342 23.72 10.72 -7.53
CA GLY A 342 24.67 11.78 -7.85
C GLY A 342 25.53 12.24 -6.68
N GLY A 343 25.38 11.62 -5.51
CA GLY A 343 26.12 11.98 -4.29
C GLY A 343 25.54 13.19 -3.55
N ARG A 344 24.32 13.65 -3.87
CA ARG A 344 23.68 14.81 -3.25
C ARG A 344 22.76 14.36 -2.12
N PRO A 345 22.84 15.00 -0.93
CA PRO A 345 21.92 14.74 0.16
C PRO A 345 20.51 15.26 -0.23
N ARG A 346 19.48 14.43 0.03
CA ARG A 346 18.08 14.75 -0.19
C ARG A 346 17.25 14.38 1.03
N TYR A 347 16.31 15.22 1.39
CA TYR A 347 15.28 14.86 2.36
C TYR A 347 14.41 13.75 1.78
N LEU A 348 14.02 12.79 2.62
CA LEU A 348 13.08 11.74 2.21
C LEU A 348 11.65 12.26 2.13
N LEU A 349 11.29 13.25 2.96
CA LEU A 349 10.06 14.02 2.88
C LEU A 349 10.43 15.43 2.41
N GLU A 350 10.10 15.77 1.18
CA GLU A 350 10.38 17.09 0.59
C GLU A 350 9.14 18.00 0.71
N GLY A 351 9.26 19.11 1.42
CA GLY A 351 8.20 20.10 1.58
C GLY A 351 7.50 20.05 2.94
N GLU A 352 6.55 20.95 3.11
CA GLU A 352 5.70 20.98 4.30
C GLU A 352 4.58 19.95 4.17
N ALA A 353 4.48 19.08 5.16
CA ALA A 353 3.45 18.05 5.23
C ALA A 353 3.03 17.80 6.69
N LYS A 354 1.75 17.50 6.88
CA LYS A 354 1.16 17.19 8.19
C LYS A 354 0.60 15.78 8.20
N SER A 355 0.59 15.12 9.35
CA SER A 355 -0.09 13.84 9.49
C SER A 355 -1.59 13.99 9.28
N ILE A 356 -2.20 12.98 8.65
CA ILE A 356 -3.66 12.87 8.46
C ILE A 356 -4.33 12.37 9.75
N LEU A 357 -3.65 11.52 10.50
CA LEU A 357 -4.13 10.81 11.70
C LEU A 357 -3.72 11.47 13.01
#